data_c8d2b4b6479f90e2daa9530ccbdcdcf5
#
_entry.id   c8d2b4b6479f90e2daa9530ccbdcdcf5
#
_cell.length_a   1.000
_cell.length_b   1.000
_cell.length_c   1.000
_cell.angle_alpha   90.00
_cell.angle_beta   90.00
_cell.angle_gamma   90.00
#
_symmetry.space_group_name_H-M   'P 1'
#
loop_
_entity.id
_entity.type
_entity.pdbx_description
1 polymer ?
#
loop_
_entity_poly.entity_id
_entity_poly.type
_entity_poly.pdbx_seq_one_letter_code
_entity_poly.pdbx_strand_id
1 'polypeptide(L)'
;MRVFTTFLAMLLFGCAVVAADSPRASFMGVGAIRIGMTADELSTALGRSVAPEPPDEAGCFYIPGDSAASFSVMVQDGRVVRIDVDSPSIPTLRGARVGDKVDAVRKLYGAALKEEPHFYAGLPGLYLTYFSSDRRFALRFETHEGVVSTYYLGYAEPTQYVEGCL
;
A
#
# COMPACT_ATOMS: atom_id res chain seq x y z
N MET A 1 21.25 -70.39 -12.05
CA MET A 1 20.73 -69.18 -12.78
C MET A 1 20.17 -68.28 -11.75
N ARG A 2 20.92 -67.20 -11.34
CA ARG A 2 20.50 -66.19 -10.32
C ARG A 2 20.04 -64.95 -11.07
N VAL A 3 18.76 -64.65 -10.93
CA VAL A 3 18.16 -63.38 -11.47
C VAL A 3 18.37 -62.25 -10.49
N PHE A 4 19.16 -61.24 -10.86
CA PHE A 4 19.31 -60.00 -10.12
C PHE A 4 18.19 -59.05 -10.53
N THR A 5 17.29 -58.75 -9.60
CA THR A 5 16.25 -57.72 -9.79
C THR A 5 16.78 -56.38 -9.29
N THR A 6 17.06 -55.50 -10.24
CA THR A 6 17.53 -54.15 -9.94
C THR A 6 16.32 -53.25 -9.63
N PHE A 7 16.18 -52.78 -8.41
CA PHE A 7 15.18 -51.78 -8.00
C PHE A 7 15.69 -50.40 -8.38
N LEU A 8 15.02 -49.74 -9.33
CA LEU A 8 15.26 -48.35 -9.70
C LEU A 8 14.46 -47.44 -8.74
N ALA A 9 15.13 -46.78 -7.79
CA ALA A 9 14.53 -45.83 -6.89
C ALA A 9 14.32 -44.50 -7.63
N MET A 10 13.07 -44.13 -7.92
CA MET A 10 12.68 -42.87 -8.54
C MET A 10 12.60 -41.80 -7.45
N LEU A 11 13.60 -40.91 -7.39
CA LEU A 11 13.62 -39.73 -6.52
C LEU A 11 12.65 -38.67 -7.07
N LEU A 12 11.48 -38.53 -6.43
CA LEU A 12 10.55 -37.43 -6.69
C LEU A 12 11.10 -36.14 -6.04
N PHE A 13 11.70 -35.28 -6.84
CA PHE A 13 12.00 -33.89 -6.43
C PHE A 13 10.69 -33.09 -6.34
N GLY A 14 10.17 -32.98 -5.13
CA GLY A 14 9.06 -32.08 -4.83
C GLY A 14 9.54 -30.62 -4.96
N CYS A 15 9.08 -29.92 -6.00
CA CYS A 15 9.27 -28.48 -6.14
C CYS A 15 8.37 -27.79 -5.10
N ALA A 16 8.94 -27.33 -4.00
CA ALA A 16 8.22 -26.49 -3.03
C ALA A 16 7.93 -25.13 -3.71
N VAL A 17 6.68 -24.91 -4.08
CA VAL A 17 6.21 -23.58 -4.50
C VAL A 17 6.21 -22.71 -3.26
N VAL A 18 7.22 -21.85 -3.12
CA VAL A 18 7.21 -20.77 -2.12
C VAL A 18 6.12 -19.80 -2.57
N ALA A 19 4.99 -19.80 -1.88
CA ALA A 19 3.97 -18.78 -2.08
C ALA A 19 4.60 -17.42 -1.74
N ALA A 20 4.72 -16.54 -2.73
CA ALA A 20 5.15 -15.18 -2.49
C ALA A 20 4.12 -14.53 -1.57
N ASP A 21 4.55 -14.13 -0.37
CA ASP A 21 3.70 -13.43 0.59
C ASP A 21 3.23 -12.11 -0.06
N SER A 22 1.92 -11.89 -0.10
CA SER A 22 1.37 -10.66 -0.70
C SER A 22 1.96 -9.43 0.01
N PRO A 23 2.32 -8.38 -0.74
CA PRO A 23 2.93 -7.19 -0.14
C PRO A 23 1.98 -6.60 0.90
N ARG A 24 2.54 -6.22 2.07
CA ARG A 24 1.80 -5.53 3.13
C ARG A 24 2.19 -4.08 3.18
N ALA A 25 1.21 -3.23 3.47
CA ALA A 25 1.42 -1.81 3.64
C ALA A 25 1.79 -1.48 5.10
N SER A 26 2.81 -0.64 5.25
CA SER A 26 3.24 -0.05 6.52
C SER A 26 3.28 1.48 6.38
N PHE A 27 3.53 2.21 7.46
CA PHE A 27 3.82 3.65 7.37
C PHE A 27 4.94 3.99 6.37
N MET A 28 5.87 3.07 6.18
CA MET A 28 7.11 3.32 5.43
C MET A 28 7.05 2.86 3.97
N GLY A 29 5.98 2.18 3.54
CA GLY A 29 5.89 1.74 2.16
C GLY A 29 5.11 0.47 1.92
N VAL A 30 5.12 0.02 0.66
CA VAL A 30 4.50 -1.19 0.13
C VAL A 30 5.52 -1.96 -0.71
N GLY A 31 5.69 -3.25 -0.46
CA GLY A 31 6.65 -4.09 -1.20
C GLY A 31 8.07 -3.52 -1.11
N ALA A 32 8.69 -3.22 -2.24
CA ALA A 32 10.02 -2.60 -2.33
C ALA A 32 10.00 -1.07 -2.22
N ILE A 33 8.84 -0.43 -2.41
CA ILE A 33 8.72 1.03 -2.44
C ILE A 33 8.68 1.59 -1.02
N ARG A 34 9.46 2.68 -0.80
CA ARG A 34 9.56 3.34 0.51
C ARG A 34 9.30 4.82 0.40
N ILE A 35 8.67 5.36 1.43
CA ILE A 35 8.51 6.81 1.63
C ILE A 35 9.89 7.45 1.75
N GLY A 36 10.08 8.58 1.08
CA GLY A 36 11.35 9.32 1.00
C GLY A 36 12.26 8.93 -0.16
N MET A 37 11.98 7.85 -0.90
CA MET A 37 12.74 7.47 -2.11
C MET A 37 12.75 8.61 -3.10
N THR A 38 13.89 8.81 -3.77
CA THR A 38 14.02 9.65 -4.95
C THR A 38 13.37 8.98 -6.19
N ALA A 39 13.17 9.73 -7.26
CA ALA A 39 12.64 9.18 -8.52
C ALA A 39 13.53 8.06 -9.11
N ASP A 40 14.86 8.15 -8.95
CA ASP A 40 15.80 7.13 -9.41
C ASP A 40 15.71 5.85 -8.58
N GLU A 41 15.62 5.98 -7.25
CA GLU A 41 15.41 4.85 -6.33
C GLU A 41 14.06 4.18 -6.59
N LEU A 42 13.01 4.97 -6.85
CA LEU A 42 11.68 4.47 -7.21
C LEU A 42 11.71 3.73 -8.56
N SER A 43 12.42 4.27 -9.56
CA SER A 43 12.63 3.60 -10.86
C SER A 43 13.28 2.24 -10.69
N THR A 44 14.30 2.17 -9.84
CA THR A 44 14.99 0.91 -9.49
C THR A 44 14.05 -0.06 -8.80
N ALA A 45 13.27 0.40 -7.81
CA ALA A 45 12.33 -0.43 -7.06
C ALA A 45 11.18 -0.97 -7.93
N LEU A 46 10.75 -0.20 -8.93
CA LEU A 46 9.71 -0.59 -9.88
C LEU A 46 10.22 -1.42 -11.06
N GLY A 47 11.55 -1.50 -11.27
CA GLY A 47 12.16 -2.16 -12.42
C GLY A 47 11.83 -1.51 -13.77
N ARG A 48 11.43 -0.24 -13.78
CA ARG A 48 11.09 0.56 -14.96
C ARG A 48 11.44 2.03 -14.75
N SER A 49 11.76 2.72 -15.84
CA SER A 49 11.98 4.15 -15.77
C SER A 49 10.69 4.87 -15.34
N VAL A 50 10.83 5.71 -14.34
CA VAL A 50 9.84 6.67 -13.90
C VAL A 50 10.26 8.00 -14.48
N ALA A 51 9.75 8.32 -15.68
CA ALA A 51 9.86 9.70 -16.19
C ALA A 51 8.80 10.51 -15.42
N PRO A 52 9.20 11.58 -14.74
CA PRO A 52 8.19 12.51 -14.25
C PRO A 52 7.44 13.03 -15.49
N GLU A 53 6.13 12.87 -15.53
CA GLU A 53 5.31 13.78 -16.30
C GLU A 53 5.66 15.19 -15.81
N PRO A 54 5.61 16.22 -16.66
CA PRO A 54 5.95 17.56 -16.17
C PRO A 54 5.16 17.76 -14.87
N PRO A 55 5.87 18.06 -13.76
CA PRO A 55 5.22 18.23 -12.49
C PRO A 55 4.16 19.33 -12.66
N ASP A 56 3.03 19.19 -11.97
CA ASP A 56 2.12 20.33 -11.81
C ASP A 56 2.89 21.52 -11.21
N GLU A 57 2.24 22.67 -11.08
CA GLU A 57 2.87 23.88 -10.52
C GLU A 57 3.41 23.67 -9.10
N ALA A 58 2.93 22.65 -8.40
CA ALA A 58 3.36 22.27 -7.05
C ALA A 58 4.48 21.22 -7.02
N GLY A 59 5.00 20.80 -8.19
CA GLY A 59 6.03 19.75 -8.25
C GLY A 59 5.57 18.37 -7.85
N CYS A 60 4.25 18.10 -7.93
CA CYS A 60 3.58 16.89 -7.48
C CYS A 60 3.05 16.08 -8.66
N PHE A 61 3.15 14.76 -8.61
CA PHE A 61 2.58 13.85 -9.61
C PHE A 61 2.40 12.44 -9.05
N TYR A 62 1.57 11.63 -9.73
CA TYR A 62 1.34 10.23 -9.39
C TYR A 62 1.95 9.27 -10.39
N ILE A 63 2.40 8.13 -9.88
CA ILE A 63 2.95 7.03 -10.66
C ILE A 63 2.24 5.74 -10.25
N PRO A 64 1.73 4.91 -11.20
CA PRO A 64 1.23 3.58 -10.88
C PRO A 64 2.33 2.74 -10.21
N GLY A 65 2.01 2.11 -9.07
CA GLY A 65 2.97 1.32 -8.29
C GLY A 65 3.17 -0.09 -8.83
N ASP A 66 2.19 -0.61 -9.58
CA ASP A 66 2.28 -1.91 -10.27
C ASP A 66 1.48 -1.88 -11.58
N SER A 67 1.60 -2.96 -12.38
CA SER A 67 0.90 -3.08 -13.66
C SER A 67 -0.62 -3.26 -13.52
N ALA A 68 -1.09 -3.65 -12.34
CA ALA A 68 -2.52 -3.83 -12.03
C ALA A 68 -3.16 -2.55 -11.47
N ALA A 69 -2.37 -1.47 -11.31
CA ALA A 69 -2.78 -0.23 -10.64
C ALA A 69 -3.41 -0.46 -9.26
N SER A 70 -2.91 -1.48 -8.52
CA SER A 70 -3.41 -1.82 -7.19
C SER A 70 -3.08 -0.74 -6.15
N PHE A 71 -2.11 0.11 -6.46
CA PHE A 71 -1.74 1.29 -5.69
C PHE A 71 -1.04 2.31 -6.59
N SER A 72 -1.02 3.56 -6.16
CA SER A 72 -0.29 4.64 -6.80
C SER A 72 0.68 5.31 -5.83
N VAL A 73 1.73 5.91 -6.37
CA VAL A 73 2.81 6.54 -5.62
C VAL A 73 2.79 8.04 -5.91
N MET A 74 2.58 8.85 -4.87
CA MET A 74 2.65 10.31 -4.93
C MET A 74 4.10 10.74 -4.76
N VAL A 75 4.61 11.45 -5.73
CA VAL A 75 5.93 12.07 -5.70
C VAL A 75 5.76 13.58 -5.62
N GLN A 76 6.39 14.19 -4.63
CA GLN A 76 6.39 15.64 -4.44
C GLN A 76 7.84 16.07 -4.20
N ASP A 77 8.28 17.15 -4.88
CA ASP A 77 9.65 17.67 -4.80
C ASP A 77 10.70 16.58 -5.05
N GLY A 78 10.44 15.68 -6.01
CA GLY A 78 11.33 14.59 -6.39
C GLY A 78 11.43 13.42 -5.40
N ARG A 79 10.53 13.34 -4.40
CA ARG A 79 10.51 12.27 -3.41
C ARG A 79 9.14 11.64 -3.26
N VAL A 80 9.13 10.34 -2.97
CA VAL A 80 7.92 9.60 -2.60
C VAL A 80 7.43 10.11 -1.25
N VAL A 81 6.23 10.69 -1.21
CA VAL A 81 5.66 11.25 0.02
C VAL A 81 4.44 10.51 0.53
N ARG A 82 3.69 9.85 -0.38
CA ARG A 82 2.46 9.12 -0.07
C ARG A 82 2.30 7.94 -1.04
N ILE A 83 1.66 6.89 -0.58
CA ILE A 83 1.19 5.77 -1.42
C ILE A 83 -0.30 5.61 -1.15
N ASP A 84 -1.08 5.57 -2.23
CA ASP A 84 -2.53 5.38 -2.22
C ASP A 84 -2.85 3.96 -2.66
N VAL A 85 -3.60 3.22 -1.84
CA VAL A 85 -3.92 1.81 -2.10
C VAL A 85 -5.41 1.65 -2.35
N ASP A 86 -5.74 1.16 -3.56
CA ASP A 86 -7.11 1.01 -4.05
C ASP A 86 -7.54 -0.46 -4.18
N SER A 87 -6.68 -1.41 -3.83
CA SER A 87 -6.92 -2.84 -3.98
C SER A 87 -7.02 -3.58 -2.64
N PRO A 88 -7.97 -4.49 -2.47
CA PRO A 88 -8.05 -5.37 -1.30
C PRO A 88 -6.89 -6.36 -1.18
N SER A 89 -6.09 -6.54 -2.24
CA SER A 89 -4.95 -7.46 -2.26
C SER A 89 -3.77 -7.01 -1.40
N ILE A 90 -3.72 -5.72 -1.01
CA ILE A 90 -2.66 -5.15 -0.21
C ILE A 90 -3.22 -4.80 1.18
N PRO A 91 -3.11 -5.69 2.19
CA PRO A 91 -3.50 -5.38 3.56
C PRO A 91 -2.42 -4.55 4.26
N THR A 92 -2.83 -3.75 5.24
CA THR A 92 -1.89 -3.14 6.18
C THR A 92 -1.22 -4.20 7.06
N LEU A 93 -0.16 -3.84 7.79
CA LEU A 93 0.48 -4.77 8.75
C LEU A 93 -0.49 -5.27 9.82
N ARG A 94 -1.51 -4.49 10.19
CA ARG A 94 -2.57 -4.92 11.12
C ARG A 94 -3.71 -5.68 10.45
N GLY A 95 -3.69 -5.82 9.12
CA GLY A 95 -4.66 -6.61 8.35
C GLY A 95 -5.82 -5.83 7.74
N ALA A 96 -5.97 -4.53 8.01
CA ALA A 96 -6.99 -3.71 7.37
C ALA A 96 -6.73 -3.58 5.86
N ARG A 97 -7.79 -3.55 5.06
CA ARG A 97 -7.73 -3.47 3.60
C ARG A 97 -8.92 -2.70 3.01
N VAL A 98 -8.81 -2.36 1.74
CA VAL A 98 -9.95 -1.88 0.95
C VAL A 98 -11.07 -2.91 0.99
N GLY A 99 -12.32 -2.47 1.14
CA GLY A 99 -13.51 -3.31 1.29
C GLY A 99 -13.86 -3.65 2.74
N ASP A 100 -13.00 -3.39 3.72
CA ASP A 100 -13.32 -3.61 5.13
C ASP A 100 -14.38 -2.61 5.63
N LYS A 101 -15.25 -3.08 6.53
CA LYS A 101 -16.19 -2.20 7.24
C LYS A 101 -15.43 -1.30 8.23
N VAL A 102 -15.92 -0.10 8.44
CA VAL A 102 -15.39 0.86 9.43
C VAL A 102 -15.15 0.22 10.80
N ASP A 103 -16.09 -0.60 11.28
CA ASP A 103 -15.96 -1.27 12.57
C ASP A 103 -14.81 -2.29 12.63
N ALA A 104 -14.45 -2.91 11.49
CA ALA A 104 -13.28 -3.78 11.43
C ALA A 104 -11.99 -2.96 11.59
N VAL A 105 -11.90 -1.80 10.94
CA VAL A 105 -10.77 -0.88 11.11
C VAL A 105 -10.67 -0.37 12.53
N ARG A 106 -11.79 0.05 13.14
CA ARG A 106 -11.87 0.46 14.56
C ARG A 106 -11.35 -0.62 15.50
N LYS A 107 -11.73 -1.88 15.25
CA LYS A 107 -11.26 -3.02 16.06
C LYS A 107 -9.75 -3.24 15.96
N LEU A 108 -9.16 -3.03 14.78
CA LEU A 108 -7.73 -3.23 14.55
C LEU A 108 -6.87 -2.11 15.13
N TYR A 109 -7.33 -0.86 15.11
CA TYR A 109 -6.54 0.31 15.50
C TYR A 109 -6.92 0.91 16.86
N GLY A 110 -8.12 0.61 17.37
CA GLY A 110 -8.58 1.00 18.70
C GLY A 110 -8.71 2.50 18.88
N ALA A 111 -8.58 2.96 20.12
CA ALA A 111 -8.77 4.37 20.51
C ALA A 111 -7.72 5.34 19.94
N ALA A 112 -6.64 4.84 19.33
CA ALA A 112 -5.63 5.68 18.68
C ALA A 112 -6.06 6.14 17.27
N LEU A 113 -7.19 5.66 16.78
CA LEU A 113 -7.75 6.06 15.49
C LEU A 113 -8.47 7.40 15.64
N LYS A 114 -8.04 8.41 14.86
CA LYS A 114 -8.74 9.69 14.75
C LYS A 114 -9.80 9.58 13.66
N GLU A 115 -11.02 9.97 13.94
CA GLU A 115 -12.14 9.93 12.99
C GLU A 115 -12.60 11.35 12.65
N GLU A 116 -12.82 11.60 11.37
CA GLU A 116 -13.30 12.89 10.84
C GLU A 116 -14.34 12.63 9.74
N PRO A 117 -15.38 13.46 9.59
CA PRO A 117 -16.30 13.38 8.45
C PRO A 117 -15.54 13.52 7.13
N HIS A 118 -15.97 12.77 6.10
CA HIS A 118 -15.41 12.90 4.77
C HIS A 118 -15.71 14.28 4.19
N PHE A 119 -14.70 14.95 3.63
CA PHE A 119 -14.78 16.35 3.24
C PHE A 119 -15.92 16.63 2.24
N TYR A 120 -16.04 15.80 1.21
CA TYR A 120 -17.09 15.97 0.18
C TYR A 120 -18.38 15.23 0.49
N ALA A 121 -18.30 14.00 0.99
CA ALA A 121 -19.47 13.16 1.19
C ALA A 121 -20.19 13.45 2.52
N GLY A 122 -19.50 14.03 3.51
CA GLY A 122 -20.02 14.10 4.86
C GLY A 122 -20.35 12.72 5.42
N LEU A 123 -21.13 12.65 6.51
CA LEU A 123 -21.57 11.38 7.07
C LEU A 123 -22.54 10.65 6.12
N PRO A 124 -22.47 9.30 5.99
CA PRO A 124 -21.66 8.38 6.79
C PRO A 124 -20.22 8.16 6.28
N GLY A 125 -19.73 8.91 5.30
CA GLY A 125 -18.34 8.87 4.87
C GLY A 125 -17.42 9.41 5.98
N LEU A 126 -16.30 8.74 6.20
CA LEU A 126 -15.32 9.08 7.22
C LEU A 126 -13.90 9.02 6.68
N TYR A 127 -13.03 9.83 7.26
CA TYR A 127 -11.59 9.61 7.29
C TYR A 127 -11.21 8.99 8.64
N LEU A 128 -10.50 7.85 8.61
CA LEU A 128 -9.99 7.17 9.80
C LEU A 128 -8.47 7.22 9.76
N THR A 129 -7.86 8.03 10.61
CA THR A 129 -6.41 8.28 10.57
C THR A 129 -5.70 7.70 11.78
N TYR A 130 -4.70 6.87 11.53
CA TYR A 130 -3.80 6.31 12.54
C TYR A 130 -2.38 6.86 12.33
N PHE A 131 -1.85 7.56 13.32
CA PHE A 131 -0.52 8.17 13.27
C PHE A 131 0.54 7.27 13.88
N SER A 132 1.79 7.39 13.38
CA SER A 132 2.97 6.86 14.07
C SER A 132 3.16 7.55 15.42
N SER A 133 3.94 6.92 16.33
CA SER A 133 4.17 7.45 17.68
C SER A 133 4.83 8.82 17.68
N ASP A 134 5.70 9.09 16.70
CA ASP A 134 6.36 10.38 16.49
C ASP A 134 5.53 11.35 15.63
N ARG A 135 4.34 10.94 15.18
CA ARG A 135 3.41 11.67 14.32
C ARG A 135 3.97 12.12 12.97
N ARG A 136 5.11 11.58 12.55
CA ARG A 136 5.72 11.90 11.24
C ARG A 136 5.04 11.18 10.09
N PHE A 137 4.40 10.04 10.36
CA PHE A 137 3.74 9.21 9.37
C PHE A 137 2.29 8.93 9.76
N ALA A 138 1.47 8.63 8.76
CA ALA A 138 0.09 8.21 8.99
C ALA A 138 -0.33 7.09 8.04
N LEU A 139 -1.35 6.35 8.49
CA LEU A 139 -2.27 5.56 7.67
C LEU A 139 -3.62 6.26 7.75
N ARG A 140 -4.21 6.61 6.62
CA ARG A 140 -5.52 7.25 6.54
C ARG A 140 -6.42 6.43 5.63
N PHE A 141 -7.51 5.92 6.19
CA PHE A 141 -8.54 5.20 5.45
C PHE A 141 -9.64 6.18 5.08
N GLU A 142 -9.99 6.18 3.82
CA GLU A 142 -11.15 6.88 3.32
C GLU A 142 -12.31 5.90 3.19
N THR A 143 -13.51 6.30 3.62
CA THR A 143 -14.66 5.41 3.62
C THR A 143 -15.83 6.00 2.86
N HIS A 144 -16.55 5.14 2.14
CA HIS A 144 -17.80 5.44 1.49
C HIS A 144 -18.85 4.42 1.94
N GLU A 145 -20.03 4.86 2.31
CA GLU A 145 -21.13 4.00 2.80
C GLU A 145 -20.71 2.99 3.90
N GLY A 146 -19.80 3.42 4.78
CA GLY A 146 -19.33 2.60 5.90
C GLY A 146 -18.31 1.51 5.55
N VAL A 147 -17.74 1.56 4.33
CA VAL A 147 -16.73 0.64 3.82
C VAL A 147 -15.50 1.43 3.37
N VAL A 148 -14.29 0.89 3.62
CA VAL A 148 -13.03 1.47 3.13
C VAL A 148 -13.01 1.42 1.61
N SER A 149 -12.98 2.59 0.97
CA SER A 149 -12.86 2.74 -0.49
C SER A 149 -11.40 2.76 -0.95
N THR A 150 -10.54 3.43 -0.19
CA THR A 150 -9.09 3.54 -0.43
C THR A 150 -8.40 3.80 0.91
N TYR A 151 -7.08 3.63 0.96
CA TYR A 151 -6.31 4.12 2.09
C TYR A 151 -4.95 4.64 1.65
N TYR A 152 -4.44 5.61 2.39
CA TYR A 152 -3.17 6.29 2.17
C TYR A 152 -2.17 5.93 3.24
N LEU A 153 -0.88 5.90 2.87
CA LEU A 153 0.22 5.78 3.81
C LEU A 153 1.36 6.71 3.40
N GLY A 154 2.10 7.21 4.36
CA GLY A 154 3.23 8.10 4.08
C GLY A 154 3.47 9.14 5.14
N TYR A 155 4.10 10.25 4.75
CA TYR A 155 4.23 11.39 5.65
C TYR A 155 2.86 11.89 6.08
N ALA A 156 2.76 12.30 7.35
CA ALA A 156 1.48 12.65 7.96
C ALA A 156 0.74 13.77 7.21
N GLU A 157 1.46 14.80 6.75
CA GLU A 157 0.87 15.92 6.03
C GLU A 157 0.32 15.50 4.66
N PRO A 158 1.08 14.88 3.73
CA PRO A 158 0.55 14.44 2.44
C PRO A 158 -0.62 13.45 2.54
N THR A 159 -0.68 12.63 3.60
CA THR A 159 -1.84 11.75 3.81
C THR A 159 -3.13 12.49 4.15
N GLN A 160 -3.08 13.79 4.49
CA GLN A 160 -4.25 14.61 4.75
C GLN A 160 -4.74 15.39 3.52
N TYR A 161 -4.00 15.41 2.41
CA TYR A 161 -4.44 16.08 1.18
C TYR A 161 -5.68 15.36 0.62
N VAL A 162 -6.78 16.10 0.53
CA VAL A 162 -8.09 15.56 0.11
C VAL A 162 -8.09 15.28 -1.39
N GLU A 163 -7.44 16.14 -2.17
CA GLU A 163 -7.43 16.06 -3.65
C GLU A 163 -6.09 15.59 -4.23
N GLY A 164 -5.17 15.18 -3.36
CA GLY A 164 -3.87 14.68 -3.79
C GLY A 164 -2.94 15.78 -4.31
N CYS A 165 -2.38 15.59 -5.50
CA CYS A 165 -1.63 16.60 -6.23
C CYS A 165 -2.60 17.56 -6.94
N LEU A 166 -2.71 18.80 -6.48
CA LEU A 166 -3.40 19.91 -7.14
C LEU A 166 -2.45 21.07 -7.35
#